data_8a1e829b760fd377af77c2dc6159e4c8
#
_entry.id   8a1e829b760fd377af77c2dc6159e4c8
#
_cell.length_a   1.000
_cell.length_b   1.000
_cell.length_c   1.000
_cell.angle_alpha   90.00
_cell.angle_beta   90.00
_cell.angle_gamma   90.00
#
_symmetry.space_group_name_H-M   'P 1'
#
loop_
_entity.id
_entity.type
_entity.pdbx_description
1 polymer ?
#
loop_
_entity_poly.entity_id
_entity_poly.type
_entity_poly.pdbx_seq_one_letter_code
_entity_poly.pdbx_strand_id
1 'polypeptide(L)'
;MKKFKFIILIVLILVFFSCDNTYFGKKEAESDINSKKENTETTTNSTENEKIENKRITVIGVGDIMLGSNYPSRTLLPKNDYNVLTDTEKILQDADLTVGNLEGTLFDEGGTPKSCSDISVCYVFRTPSKYGKYLKDAGFDYLSIANNHSNDFGDEGINKTMKNLDELGIKYTGIKKLAETAIIEKDNLKYGFVSFAPLSKTVDLNNYEYAAELIKSLKSSTDIVIVMFHGGAEGNGKEHITRKTEMFFGENRGNVFKFARMAVDAGADIILGQGPHVTRGIELYKNRFISYSAGNFATYGKFNLKGKSGIAPIFKITIDSKGNFIEGEIIPVKQTKGTFGPFVDENRTAIKEIISLNKSDFPEGNGLSVSEDGKIKKK
;
A
#
# COMPACT_ATOMS: atom_id res chain seq x y z
N MET A 1 -2.17 -60.13 5.89
CA MET A 1 -0.82 -60.49 5.40
C MET A 1 -0.80 -60.37 3.90
N LYS A 2 -0.16 -59.34 3.33
CA LYS A 2 0.46 -59.34 1.98
C LYS A 2 1.25 -58.02 1.88
N LYS A 3 2.56 -58.17 1.93
CA LYS A 3 3.56 -57.10 1.75
C LYS A 3 3.67 -56.79 0.25
N PHE A 4 3.57 -55.55 -0.17
CA PHE A 4 4.01 -55.11 -1.48
C PHE A 4 5.31 -54.32 -1.32
N LYS A 5 6.38 -54.83 -1.93
CA LYS A 5 7.68 -54.17 -2.08
C LYS A 5 7.62 -53.25 -3.28
N PHE A 6 7.97 -51.99 -3.12
CA PHE A 6 8.24 -51.09 -4.23
C PHE A 6 9.75 -51.09 -4.52
N ILE A 7 10.07 -51.44 -5.76
CA ILE A 7 11.42 -51.45 -6.33
C ILE A 7 11.69 -50.07 -6.89
N ILE A 8 12.76 -49.43 -6.42
CA ILE A 8 13.28 -48.15 -6.97
C ILE A 8 14.24 -48.53 -8.11
N LEU A 9 13.92 -48.07 -9.31
CA LEU A 9 14.79 -48.19 -10.48
C LEU A 9 15.59 -46.90 -10.65
N ILE A 10 16.90 -46.97 -10.38
CA ILE A 10 17.84 -45.86 -10.63
C ILE A 10 18.40 -46.07 -12.04
N VAL A 11 18.15 -45.10 -12.93
CA VAL A 11 18.78 -45.07 -14.27
C VAL A 11 19.98 -44.13 -14.20
N LEU A 12 21.17 -44.71 -14.28
CA LEU A 12 22.43 -44.00 -14.47
C LEU A 12 22.60 -43.72 -15.97
N ILE A 13 22.74 -42.50 -16.40
CA ILE A 13 23.19 -42.12 -17.75
C ILE A 13 24.67 -41.73 -17.64
N LEU A 14 25.52 -42.57 -18.17
CA LEU A 14 26.93 -42.30 -18.41
C LEU A 14 27.09 -41.60 -19.76
N VAL A 15 27.63 -40.39 -19.76
CA VAL A 15 28.07 -39.70 -20.98
C VAL A 15 29.57 -39.87 -21.11
N PHE A 16 29.97 -40.56 -22.18
CA PHE A 16 31.38 -40.77 -22.56
C PHE A 16 31.98 -39.49 -23.14
N PHE A 17 33.14 -39.09 -22.60
CA PHE A 17 34.08 -38.18 -23.27
C PHE A 17 34.89 -38.97 -24.30
N SER A 18 34.91 -38.47 -25.53
CA SER A 18 35.89 -38.85 -26.52
C SER A 18 36.81 -37.66 -26.79
N CYS A 19 38.10 -37.86 -26.46
CA CYS A 19 39.18 -37.01 -26.90
C CYS A 19 39.66 -37.47 -28.29
N ASP A 20 39.82 -36.57 -29.19
CA ASP A 20 40.80 -36.75 -30.28
C ASP A 20 41.56 -35.45 -30.54
N ASN A 21 42.89 -35.57 -30.46
CA ASN A 21 43.92 -34.61 -30.78
C ASN A 21 44.27 -34.75 -32.26
N THR A 22 44.45 -33.62 -32.96
CA THR A 22 45.63 -33.42 -33.88
C THR A 22 45.64 -32.05 -34.55
N TYR A 23 46.62 -31.28 -34.27
CA TYR A 23 47.76 -30.72 -35.02
C TYR A 23 47.59 -29.52 -35.96
N PHE A 24 48.31 -28.44 -35.57
CA PHE A 24 49.11 -27.46 -36.36
C PHE A 24 48.46 -26.52 -37.42
N GLY A 25 48.61 -25.24 -37.19
CA GLY A 25 49.04 -24.34 -38.27
C GLY A 25 48.56 -22.87 -38.22
N LYS A 26 49.47 -21.96 -37.79
CA LYS A 26 49.62 -20.52 -38.16
C LYS A 26 48.62 -19.47 -37.74
N LYS A 27 49.02 -18.72 -36.79
CA LYS A 27 49.37 -17.26 -36.61
C LYS A 27 48.71 -16.23 -37.54
N GLU A 28 48.21 -15.23 -36.82
CA GLU A 28 48.19 -13.77 -37.05
C GLU A 28 46.88 -13.13 -37.43
N ALA A 29 46.55 -12.13 -36.60
CA ALA A 29 45.60 -11.02 -36.84
C ALA A 29 44.13 -11.22 -36.42
N GLU A 30 43.88 -11.25 -35.07
CA GLU A 30 42.58 -10.85 -34.49
C GLU A 30 42.78 -10.44 -33.03
N SER A 31 43.34 -9.25 -32.74
CA SER A 31 43.50 -8.72 -31.37
C SER A 31 42.84 -7.38 -31.10
N ASP A 32 42.06 -6.79 -32.05
CA ASP A 32 41.52 -5.44 -31.83
C ASP A 32 39.99 -5.29 -31.78
N ILE A 33 39.22 -6.40 -31.83
CA ILE A 33 37.74 -6.30 -31.80
C ILE A 33 37.12 -6.63 -30.42
N ASN A 34 37.80 -7.45 -29.60
CA ASN A 34 37.23 -7.83 -28.27
C ASN A 34 37.43 -6.79 -27.17
N SER A 35 38.46 -5.91 -27.26
CA SER A 35 38.67 -4.86 -26.25
C SER A 35 37.65 -3.73 -26.28
N LYS A 36 37.04 -3.48 -27.47
CA LYS A 36 35.97 -2.46 -27.59
C LYS A 36 34.60 -2.93 -27.17
N LYS A 37 34.29 -4.24 -27.22
CA LYS A 37 32.99 -4.78 -26.74
C LYS A 37 32.95 -4.90 -25.23
N GLU A 38 34.02 -5.36 -24.56
CA GLU A 38 34.08 -5.43 -23.10
C GLU A 38 34.04 -4.05 -22.44
N ASN A 39 34.75 -3.05 -23.02
CA ASN A 39 34.70 -1.68 -22.50
C ASN A 39 33.36 -0.97 -22.70
N THR A 40 32.58 -1.35 -23.74
CA THR A 40 31.26 -0.74 -23.98
C THR A 40 30.19 -1.35 -23.07
N GLU A 41 30.21 -2.65 -22.79
CA GLU A 41 29.30 -3.31 -21.85
C GLU A 41 29.59 -2.92 -20.40
N THR A 42 30.87 -2.77 -20.01
CA THR A 42 31.24 -2.34 -18.65
C THR A 42 30.90 -0.88 -18.41
N THR A 43 31.01 -0.01 -19.42
CA THR A 43 30.69 1.43 -19.30
C THR A 43 29.17 1.67 -19.32
N THR A 44 28.40 0.90 -20.07
CA THR A 44 26.93 0.98 -20.06
C THR A 44 26.35 0.44 -18.74
N ASN A 45 26.85 -0.66 -18.21
CA ASN A 45 26.41 -1.20 -16.93
C ASN A 45 26.78 -0.27 -15.74
N SER A 46 27.93 0.41 -15.75
CA SER A 46 28.29 1.37 -14.70
C SER A 46 27.43 2.63 -14.74
N THR A 47 27.10 3.17 -15.90
CA THR A 47 26.23 4.35 -16.05
C THR A 47 24.77 4.06 -15.76
N GLU A 48 24.29 2.84 -16.03
CA GLU A 48 22.94 2.41 -15.70
C GLU A 48 22.77 2.15 -14.19
N ASN A 49 23.76 1.52 -13.56
CA ASN A 49 23.80 1.34 -12.11
C ASN A 49 23.90 2.67 -11.34
N GLU A 50 24.73 3.64 -11.81
CA GLU A 50 24.79 4.98 -11.22
C GLU A 50 23.46 5.76 -11.38
N LYS A 51 22.74 5.59 -12.51
CA LYS A 51 21.41 6.18 -12.70
C LYS A 51 20.37 5.59 -11.75
N ILE A 52 20.41 4.28 -11.51
CA ILE A 52 19.52 3.61 -10.55
C ILE A 52 19.84 4.06 -9.13
N GLU A 53 21.12 4.18 -8.77
CA GLU A 53 21.54 4.54 -7.39
C GLU A 53 21.08 5.95 -6.97
N ASN A 54 20.97 6.89 -7.92
CA ASN A 54 20.53 8.28 -7.69
C ASN A 54 19.05 8.53 -8.05
N LYS A 55 18.27 7.48 -8.34
CA LYS A 55 16.87 7.62 -8.73
C LYS A 55 16.03 8.16 -7.58
N ARG A 56 15.24 9.19 -7.87
CA ARG A 56 14.21 9.71 -6.97
C ARG A 56 12.89 9.06 -7.34
N ILE A 57 12.24 8.49 -6.35
CA ILE A 57 10.96 7.78 -6.51
C ILE A 57 9.90 8.54 -5.72
N THR A 58 8.82 8.88 -6.39
CA THR A 58 7.69 9.59 -5.80
C THR A 58 6.53 8.63 -5.59
N VAL A 59 6.06 8.53 -4.35
CA VAL A 59 4.90 7.72 -3.97
C VAL A 59 3.81 8.63 -3.43
N ILE A 60 2.62 8.55 -4.02
CA ILE A 60 1.41 9.16 -3.45
C ILE A 60 0.68 8.11 -2.62
N GLY A 61 0.45 8.44 -1.34
CA GLY A 61 -0.34 7.64 -0.42
C GLY A 61 -1.57 8.41 0.08
N VAL A 62 -2.74 7.77 0.01
CA VAL A 62 -4.00 8.32 0.50
C VAL A 62 -4.65 7.40 1.52
N GLY A 63 -5.63 7.93 2.26
CA GLY A 63 -6.41 7.20 3.26
C GLY A 63 -7.52 6.34 2.66
N ASP A 64 -8.65 6.28 3.39
CA ASP A 64 -9.75 5.38 3.11
C ASP A 64 -10.56 5.82 1.88
N ILE A 65 -10.86 4.85 1.00
CA ILE A 65 -11.58 5.02 -0.25
C ILE A 65 -12.82 4.13 -0.24
N MET A 66 -14.01 4.74 -0.29
CA MET A 66 -15.29 4.08 -0.50
C MET A 66 -16.17 4.94 -1.41
N LEU A 67 -16.19 4.62 -2.70
CA LEU A 67 -16.77 5.47 -3.75
C LEU A 67 -18.30 5.48 -3.80
N GLY A 68 -18.94 4.90 -2.80
CA GLY A 68 -20.39 4.73 -2.68
C GLY A 68 -20.77 3.26 -2.59
N SER A 69 -21.99 2.99 -2.09
CA SER A 69 -22.50 1.63 -1.89
C SER A 69 -23.88 1.45 -2.52
N ASN A 70 -24.09 0.35 -3.23
CA ASN A 70 -25.42 -0.01 -3.70
C ASN A 70 -26.22 -0.82 -2.66
N TYR A 71 -25.66 -1.06 -1.48
CA TYR A 71 -26.27 -1.80 -0.37
C TYR A 71 -26.37 -0.93 0.89
N PRO A 72 -27.48 -1.00 1.63
CA PRO A 72 -28.74 -1.69 1.33
C PRO A 72 -29.57 -0.96 0.27
N SER A 73 -29.16 0.24 -0.16
CA SER A 73 -29.88 1.06 -1.13
C SER A 73 -28.93 1.78 -2.07
N ARG A 74 -29.34 1.90 -3.33
CA ARG A 74 -28.65 2.70 -4.35
C ARG A 74 -28.63 4.21 -4.04
N THR A 75 -29.39 4.68 -3.08
CA THR A 75 -29.33 6.09 -2.61
C THR A 75 -28.01 6.47 -1.94
N LEU A 76 -27.17 5.47 -1.63
CA LEU A 76 -25.83 5.66 -1.10
C LEU A 76 -24.76 5.76 -2.21
N LEU A 77 -25.17 5.74 -3.48
CA LEU A 77 -24.28 6.00 -4.62
C LEU A 77 -24.26 7.49 -4.97
N PRO A 78 -23.14 7.99 -5.53
CA PRO A 78 -23.11 9.32 -6.12
C PRO A 78 -24.19 9.52 -7.16
N LYS A 79 -24.83 10.69 -7.16
CA LYS A 79 -25.85 11.03 -8.17
C LYS A 79 -25.25 10.97 -9.57
N ASN A 80 -25.99 10.36 -10.50
CA ASN A 80 -25.58 10.21 -11.90
C ASN A 80 -24.22 9.51 -12.06
N ASP A 81 -23.88 8.61 -11.12
CA ASP A 81 -22.59 7.92 -11.11
C ASP A 81 -21.37 8.87 -11.18
N TYR A 82 -21.47 10.03 -10.55
CA TYR A 82 -20.39 11.02 -10.54
C TYR A 82 -19.08 10.43 -10.02
N ASN A 83 -17.99 10.67 -10.71
CA ASN A 83 -16.65 10.29 -10.26
C ASN A 83 -16.20 11.18 -9.11
N VAL A 84 -16.21 10.64 -7.89
CA VAL A 84 -15.83 11.37 -6.68
C VAL A 84 -14.34 11.74 -6.62
N LEU A 85 -13.51 11.20 -7.50
CA LEU A 85 -12.06 11.49 -7.55
C LEU A 85 -11.71 12.64 -8.52
N THR A 86 -12.68 13.18 -9.25
CA THR A 86 -12.45 14.15 -10.35
C THR A 86 -11.53 15.31 -9.95
N ASP A 87 -11.75 15.91 -8.77
CA ASP A 87 -11.00 17.10 -8.34
C ASP A 87 -9.55 16.77 -7.89
N THR A 88 -9.26 15.50 -7.63
CA THR A 88 -7.94 15.04 -7.17
C THR A 88 -7.22 14.16 -8.18
N GLU A 89 -7.87 13.79 -9.29
CA GLU A 89 -7.34 12.85 -10.28
C GLU A 89 -5.95 13.25 -10.80
N LYS A 90 -5.76 14.50 -11.22
CA LYS A 90 -4.47 14.99 -11.70
C LYS A 90 -3.37 14.97 -10.62
N ILE A 91 -3.76 15.18 -9.36
CA ILE A 91 -2.82 15.10 -8.24
C ILE A 91 -2.38 13.65 -8.05
N LEU A 92 -3.33 12.71 -8.08
CA LEU A 92 -3.07 11.28 -7.91
C LEU A 92 -2.20 10.70 -9.03
N GLN A 93 -2.32 11.22 -10.25
CA GLN A 93 -1.53 10.82 -11.41
C GLN A 93 -0.08 11.39 -11.39
N ASP A 94 0.23 12.33 -10.49
CA ASP A 94 1.54 13.01 -10.45
C ASP A 94 2.53 12.32 -9.51
N ALA A 95 2.74 11.01 -9.72
CA ALA A 95 3.72 10.20 -8.99
C ALA A 95 4.15 8.96 -9.79
N ASP A 96 5.26 8.34 -9.36
CA ASP A 96 5.68 7.05 -9.89
C ASP A 96 4.75 5.92 -9.45
N LEU A 97 4.23 6.00 -8.21
CA LEU A 97 3.25 5.06 -7.65
C LEU A 97 2.17 5.80 -6.88
N THR A 98 0.92 5.37 -7.06
CA THR A 98 -0.23 5.86 -6.28
C THR A 98 -0.93 4.71 -5.58
N VAL A 99 -1.04 4.83 -4.24
CA VAL A 99 -1.55 3.77 -3.36
C VAL A 99 -2.61 4.30 -2.40
N GLY A 100 -3.57 3.45 -1.99
CA GLY A 100 -4.64 3.79 -1.06
C GLY A 100 -5.28 2.56 -0.40
N ASN A 101 -6.24 2.78 0.48
CA ASN A 101 -7.02 1.72 1.11
C ASN A 101 -8.43 1.66 0.52
N LEU A 102 -8.76 0.59 -0.21
CA LEU A 102 -10.12 0.34 -0.69
C LEU A 102 -10.95 -0.24 0.46
N GLU A 103 -11.70 0.63 1.14
CA GLU A 103 -12.49 0.26 2.30
C GLU A 103 -13.90 -0.16 1.90
N GLY A 104 -14.06 -1.46 1.68
CA GLY A 104 -15.28 -2.08 1.21
C GLY A 104 -15.02 -3.10 0.13
N THR A 105 -16.12 -3.63 -0.42
CA THR A 105 -16.07 -4.59 -1.52
C THR A 105 -16.38 -3.90 -2.85
N LEU A 106 -15.78 -4.37 -3.94
CA LEU A 106 -15.94 -3.83 -5.29
C LEU A 106 -16.59 -4.89 -6.20
N PHE A 107 -17.93 -4.91 -6.25
CA PHE A 107 -18.71 -5.81 -7.13
C PHE A 107 -20.18 -5.42 -7.16
N ASP A 108 -20.97 -5.99 -8.09
CA ASP A 108 -22.32 -5.50 -8.38
C ASP A 108 -23.41 -6.15 -7.53
N GLU A 109 -23.41 -7.48 -7.38
CA GLU A 109 -24.47 -8.24 -6.74
C GLU A 109 -24.00 -9.59 -6.18
N GLY A 110 -24.82 -10.20 -5.32
CA GLY A 110 -24.51 -11.45 -4.63
C GLY A 110 -23.77 -11.24 -3.32
N GLY A 111 -23.19 -12.32 -2.79
CA GLY A 111 -22.59 -12.37 -1.48
C GLY A 111 -23.61 -12.29 -0.34
N THR A 112 -23.21 -12.78 0.82
CA THR A 112 -24.03 -12.69 2.03
C THR A 112 -23.55 -11.50 2.86
N PRO A 113 -24.38 -10.46 3.06
CA PRO A 113 -23.99 -9.32 3.87
C PRO A 113 -23.73 -9.76 5.31
N LYS A 114 -22.67 -9.21 5.93
CA LYS A 114 -22.37 -9.47 7.32
C LYS A 114 -23.55 -9.08 8.20
N SER A 115 -23.82 -9.88 9.23
CA SER A 115 -24.83 -9.57 10.25
C SER A 115 -24.21 -8.69 11.32
N CYS A 116 -24.98 -7.72 11.82
CA CYS A 116 -24.61 -6.86 12.93
C CYS A 116 -25.64 -7.04 14.05
N SER A 117 -25.18 -7.00 15.29
CA SER A 117 -26.05 -7.05 16.47
C SER A 117 -26.96 -5.81 16.57
N ASP A 118 -26.49 -4.67 16.10
CA ASP A 118 -27.24 -3.41 16.01
C ASP A 118 -27.21 -2.88 14.58
N ILE A 119 -28.38 -2.88 13.93
CA ILE A 119 -28.54 -2.45 12.53
C ILE A 119 -28.31 -0.93 12.36
N SER A 120 -28.48 -0.14 13.40
CA SER A 120 -28.32 1.33 13.35
C SER A 120 -26.86 1.74 13.14
N VAL A 121 -25.92 0.90 13.61
CA VAL A 121 -24.45 1.08 13.47
C VAL A 121 -23.84 0.02 12.56
N CYS A 122 -24.67 -0.64 11.75
CA CYS A 122 -24.21 -1.63 10.79
C CYS A 122 -23.78 -0.95 9.48
N TYR A 123 -22.48 -0.96 9.23
CA TYR A 123 -21.90 -0.45 8.00
C TYR A 123 -21.48 -1.63 7.13
N VAL A 124 -22.10 -1.74 5.94
CA VAL A 124 -21.86 -2.78 4.95
C VAL A 124 -21.73 -2.11 3.59
N PHE A 125 -20.59 -2.29 2.92
CA PHE A 125 -20.27 -1.54 1.73
C PHE A 125 -20.07 -2.45 0.52
N ARG A 126 -20.86 -2.17 -0.54
CA ARG A 126 -20.72 -2.80 -1.85
C ARG A 126 -20.70 -1.73 -2.93
N THR A 127 -19.48 -1.37 -3.33
CA THR A 127 -19.25 -0.44 -4.44
C THR A 127 -19.45 -1.17 -5.76
N PRO A 128 -20.28 -0.66 -6.69
CA PRO A 128 -20.43 -1.27 -8.01
C PRO A 128 -19.12 -1.38 -8.77
N SER A 129 -18.92 -2.50 -9.49
CA SER A 129 -17.67 -2.80 -10.23
C SER A 129 -17.28 -1.69 -11.21
N LYS A 130 -18.26 -1.04 -11.85
CA LYS A 130 -18.03 0.08 -12.78
C LYS A 130 -17.27 1.26 -12.16
N TYR A 131 -17.34 1.45 -10.83
CA TYR A 131 -16.61 2.52 -10.14
C TYR A 131 -15.13 2.21 -10.00
N GLY A 132 -14.72 0.95 -10.17
CA GLY A 132 -13.32 0.58 -10.27
C GLY A 132 -12.58 1.31 -11.38
N LYS A 133 -13.27 1.66 -12.48
CA LYS A 133 -12.71 2.48 -13.54
C LYS A 133 -12.21 3.84 -13.01
N TYR A 134 -12.88 4.46 -12.06
CA TYR A 134 -12.47 5.74 -11.48
C TYR A 134 -11.15 5.62 -10.73
N LEU A 135 -10.91 4.48 -10.05
CA LEU A 135 -9.64 4.19 -9.40
C LEU A 135 -8.51 4.04 -10.43
N LYS A 136 -8.79 3.31 -11.52
CA LYS A 136 -7.82 3.13 -12.60
C LYS A 136 -7.49 4.45 -13.29
N ASP A 137 -8.52 5.22 -13.65
CA ASP A 137 -8.37 6.52 -14.31
C ASP A 137 -7.58 7.51 -13.42
N ALA A 138 -7.83 7.49 -12.11
CA ALA A 138 -7.08 8.30 -11.14
C ALA A 138 -5.62 7.85 -10.93
N GLY A 139 -5.18 6.76 -11.55
CA GLY A 139 -3.79 6.32 -11.55
C GLY A 139 -3.40 5.43 -10.37
N PHE A 140 -4.34 4.81 -9.67
CA PHE A 140 -3.99 3.85 -8.61
C PHE A 140 -3.27 2.63 -9.18
N ASP A 141 -2.05 2.40 -8.73
CA ASP A 141 -1.23 1.22 -9.04
C ASP A 141 -1.51 0.08 -8.06
N TYR A 142 -1.79 0.43 -6.80
CA TYR A 142 -1.98 -0.53 -5.71
C TYR A 142 -3.05 -0.07 -4.72
N LEU A 143 -3.85 -1.04 -4.23
CA LEU A 143 -4.84 -0.83 -3.19
C LEU A 143 -4.71 -1.88 -2.07
N SER A 144 -4.61 -1.42 -0.82
CA SER A 144 -4.88 -2.27 0.33
C SER A 144 -6.34 -2.68 0.32
N ILE A 145 -6.61 -3.98 0.49
CA ILE A 145 -7.94 -4.51 0.79
C ILE A 145 -7.98 -5.16 2.18
N ALA A 146 -6.99 -4.82 3.05
CA ALA A 146 -6.97 -5.23 4.45
C ALA A 146 -7.67 -4.20 5.31
N ASN A 147 -8.95 -4.38 5.62
CA ASN A 147 -9.73 -3.49 6.47
C ASN A 147 -10.96 -4.20 7.05
N ASN A 148 -11.72 -3.53 7.94
CA ASN A 148 -12.91 -4.06 8.60
C ASN A 148 -14.10 -4.26 7.66
N HIS A 149 -14.02 -3.82 6.41
CA HIS A 149 -15.04 -3.97 5.37
C HIS A 149 -14.68 -4.98 4.28
N SER A 150 -13.51 -5.59 4.33
CA SER A 150 -13.06 -6.59 3.34
C SER A 150 -14.02 -7.77 3.24
N ASN A 151 -14.59 -8.19 4.39
CA ASN A 151 -15.47 -9.36 4.50
C ASN A 151 -16.97 -8.98 4.60
N ASP A 152 -17.36 -7.80 4.16
CA ASP A 152 -18.74 -7.33 4.26
C ASP A 152 -19.76 -8.24 3.57
N PHE A 153 -19.35 -9.00 2.55
CA PHE A 153 -20.17 -9.94 1.79
C PHE A 153 -19.57 -11.36 1.74
N GLY A 154 -18.82 -11.74 2.78
CA GLY A 154 -18.19 -13.05 2.87
C GLY A 154 -17.12 -13.29 1.79
N ASP A 155 -16.73 -14.54 1.64
CA ASP A 155 -15.68 -14.95 0.70
C ASP A 155 -16.06 -14.63 -0.77
N GLU A 156 -17.35 -14.61 -1.10
CA GLU A 156 -17.82 -14.21 -2.43
C GLU A 156 -17.50 -12.74 -2.73
N GLY A 157 -17.74 -11.84 -1.75
CA GLY A 157 -17.41 -10.43 -1.87
C GLY A 157 -15.91 -10.20 -2.03
N ILE A 158 -15.09 -10.92 -1.23
CA ILE A 158 -13.62 -10.89 -1.33
C ILE A 158 -13.17 -11.31 -2.74
N ASN A 159 -13.60 -12.49 -3.20
CA ASN A 159 -13.18 -13.06 -4.48
C ASN A 159 -13.59 -12.17 -5.67
N LYS A 160 -14.81 -11.63 -5.65
CA LYS A 160 -15.28 -10.70 -6.69
C LYS A 160 -14.51 -9.38 -6.68
N THR A 161 -14.18 -8.87 -5.50
CA THR A 161 -13.35 -7.66 -5.38
C THR A 161 -11.96 -7.88 -5.98
N MET A 162 -11.29 -8.97 -5.61
CA MET A 162 -9.98 -9.33 -6.17
C MET A 162 -10.04 -9.46 -7.70
N LYS A 163 -11.03 -10.20 -8.22
CA LYS A 163 -11.24 -10.36 -9.66
C LYS A 163 -11.40 -9.03 -10.38
N ASN A 164 -12.23 -8.11 -9.86
CA ASN A 164 -12.43 -6.80 -10.47
C ASN A 164 -11.16 -5.94 -10.44
N LEU A 165 -10.34 -6.02 -9.38
CA LEU A 165 -9.04 -5.35 -9.32
C LEU A 165 -8.03 -5.94 -10.31
N ASP A 166 -8.03 -7.27 -10.49
CA ASP A 166 -7.21 -7.95 -11.51
C ASP A 166 -7.59 -7.48 -12.93
N GLU A 167 -8.88 -7.41 -13.25
CA GLU A 167 -9.39 -6.92 -14.54
C GLU A 167 -9.00 -5.46 -14.82
N LEU A 168 -8.88 -4.64 -13.77
CA LEU A 168 -8.42 -3.25 -13.87
C LEU A 168 -6.89 -3.14 -13.93
N GLY A 169 -6.14 -4.21 -13.66
CA GLY A 169 -4.69 -4.22 -13.55
C GLY A 169 -4.18 -3.42 -12.34
N ILE A 170 -4.99 -3.30 -11.28
CA ILE A 170 -4.60 -2.68 -10.02
C ILE A 170 -4.15 -3.79 -9.07
N LYS A 171 -2.92 -3.70 -8.54
CA LYS A 171 -2.41 -4.67 -7.56
C LYS A 171 -3.05 -4.44 -6.20
N TYR A 172 -3.15 -5.51 -5.41
CA TYR A 172 -3.75 -5.47 -4.08
C TYR A 172 -3.15 -6.51 -3.15
N THR A 173 -3.24 -6.28 -1.85
CA THR A 173 -2.92 -7.27 -0.81
C THR A 173 -3.80 -7.09 0.42
N GLY A 174 -3.66 -8.04 1.36
CA GLY A 174 -4.26 -7.93 2.68
C GLY A 174 -5.18 -9.09 3.05
N ILE A 175 -5.49 -10.00 2.13
CA ILE A 175 -6.34 -11.18 2.40
C ILE A 175 -5.48 -12.39 2.70
N LYS A 176 -5.61 -12.90 3.91
CA LYS A 176 -4.85 -14.04 4.43
C LYS A 176 -4.98 -15.26 3.52
N LYS A 177 -3.86 -15.88 3.16
CA LYS A 177 -3.74 -17.06 2.29
C LYS A 177 -4.15 -16.87 0.82
N LEU A 178 -4.75 -15.74 0.44
CA LEU A 178 -5.20 -15.49 -0.92
C LEU A 178 -4.37 -14.39 -1.60
N ALA A 179 -4.11 -13.28 -0.91
CA ALA A 179 -3.41 -12.14 -1.44
C ALA A 179 -2.64 -11.44 -0.31
N GLU A 180 -1.55 -12.06 0.16
CA GLU A 180 -0.79 -11.53 1.29
C GLU A 180 0.23 -10.50 0.86
N THR A 181 0.90 -10.74 -0.28
CA THR A 181 1.92 -9.85 -0.85
C THR A 181 1.71 -9.64 -2.34
N ALA A 182 2.24 -8.53 -2.88
CA ALA A 182 2.26 -8.26 -4.31
C ALA A 182 3.56 -7.57 -4.70
N ILE A 183 3.95 -7.70 -5.97
CA ILE A 183 5.11 -7.01 -6.55
C ILE A 183 4.66 -6.24 -7.79
N ILE A 184 5.11 -5.00 -7.90
CA ILE A 184 5.03 -4.19 -9.12
C ILE A 184 6.44 -3.97 -9.62
N GLU A 185 6.69 -4.28 -10.88
CA GLU A 185 7.93 -3.93 -11.57
C GLU A 185 7.68 -2.68 -12.42
N LYS A 186 8.43 -1.62 -12.16
CA LYS A 186 8.30 -0.34 -12.86
C LYS A 186 9.65 0.36 -12.90
N ASP A 187 10.04 0.82 -14.07
CA ASP A 187 11.27 1.59 -14.28
C ASP A 187 12.54 0.93 -13.74
N ASN A 188 12.70 -0.36 -13.96
CA ASN A 188 13.80 -1.22 -13.53
C ASN A 188 13.91 -1.38 -12.00
N LEU A 189 12.84 -1.11 -11.25
CA LEU A 189 12.75 -1.34 -9.82
C LEU A 189 11.57 -2.27 -9.49
N LYS A 190 11.74 -3.06 -8.42
CA LYS A 190 10.71 -3.94 -7.87
C LYS A 190 10.17 -3.34 -6.58
N TYR A 191 8.87 -3.10 -6.56
CA TYR A 191 8.14 -2.58 -5.41
C TYR A 191 7.32 -3.69 -4.78
N GLY A 192 7.66 -4.06 -3.57
CA GLY A 192 6.93 -5.04 -2.76
C GLY A 192 5.85 -4.37 -1.91
N PHE A 193 4.68 -4.99 -1.86
CA PHE A 193 3.53 -4.50 -1.10
C PHE A 193 2.99 -5.56 -0.16
N VAL A 194 2.63 -5.14 1.05
CA VAL A 194 1.90 -5.97 2.02
C VAL A 194 0.99 -5.08 2.85
N SER A 195 -0.23 -5.56 3.13
CA SER A 195 -1.22 -4.84 3.93
C SER A 195 -1.75 -5.68 5.07
N PHE A 196 -2.03 -5.03 6.19
CA PHE A 196 -2.42 -5.67 7.45
C PHE A 196 -3.66 -5.04 8.06
N ALA A 197 -4.50 -5.86 8.69
CA ALA A 197 -5.57 -5.40 9.57
C ALA A 197 -5.83 -6.44 10.68
N PRO A 198 -6.36 -6.05 11.84
CA PRO A 198 -6.53 -6.97 12.97
C PRO A 198 -7.83 -7.80 12.88
N LEU A 199 -8.09 -8.46 11.74
CA LEU A 199 -9.35 -9.14 11.45
C LEU A 199 -9.12 -10.55 10.90
N SER A 200 -10.10 -11.43 11.05
CA SER A 200 -9.95 -12.87 10.80
C SER A 200 -9.60 -13.24 9.36
N LYS A 201 -10.08 -12.48 8.38
CA LYS A 201 -9.84 -12.73 6.95
C LYS A 201 -8.63 -12.01 6.40
N THR A 202 -8.10 -11.04 7.16
CA THR A 202 -6.96 -10.23 6.73
C THR A 202 -5.64 -10.80 7.26
N VAL A 203 -4.52 -10.36 6.69
CA VAL A 203 -3.20 -10.59 7.28
C VAL A 203 -3.15 -9.81 8.61
N ASP A 204 -2.96 -10.53 9.72
CA ASP A 204 -3.20 -10.00 11.05
C ASP A 204 -2.11 -9.01 11.50
N LEU A 205 -2.50 -7.76 11.73
CA LEU A 205 -1.66 -6.70 12.27
C LEU A 205 -1.10 -7.04 13.66
N ASN A 206 -1.81 -7.83 14.45
CA ASN A 206 -1.39 -8.21 15.81
C ASN A 206 -0.40 -9.38 15.85
N ASN A 207 -0.22 -10.10 14.73
CA ASN A 207 0.79 -11.14 14.60
C ASN A 207 2.12 -10.54 14.11
N TYR A 208 2.85 -9.88 15.01
CA TYR A 208 4.10 -9.19 14.69
C TYR A 208 5.19 -10.08 14.09
N GLU A 209 5.26 -11.34 14.50
CA GLU A 209 6.24 -12.30 14.01
C GLU A 209 5.99 -12.60 12.54
N TYR A 210 4.78 -13.01 12.21
CA TYR A 210 4.38 -13.29 10.82
C TYR A 210 4.45 -12.05 9.93
N ALA A 211 4.04 -10.89 10.44
CA ALA A 211 4.17 -9.63 9.70
C ALA A 211 5.63 -9.31 9.37
N ALA A 212 6.54 -9.50 10.33
CA ALA A 212 7.97 -9.29 10.11
C ALA A 212 8.55 -10.28 9.10
N GLU A 213 8.11 -11.55 9.10
CA GLU A 213 8.53 -12.56 8.12
C GLU A 213 8.12 -12.18 6.70
N LEU A 214 6.87 -11.76 6.48
CA LEU A 214 6.38 -11.32 5.18
C LEU A 214 7.17 -10.10 4.67
N ILE A 215 7.40 -9.11 5.53
CA ILE A 215 8.15 -7.90 5.16
C ILE A 215 9.61 -8.23 4.81
N LYS A 216 10.29 -9.06 5.60
CA LYS A 216 11.65 -9.53 5.32
C LYS A 216 11.74 -10.31 4.01
N SER A 217 10.77 -11.19 3.75
CA SER A 217 10.68 -11.94 2.50
C SER A 217 10.54 -11.02 1.29
N LEU A 218 9.65 -10.01 1.36
CA LEU A 218 9.54 -9.01 0.32
C LEU A 218 10.85 -8.23 0.13
N LYS A 219 11.46 -7.75 1.23
CA LYS A 219 12.70 -6.96 1.15
C LYS A 219 13.86 -7.74 0.56
N SER A 220 13.89 -9.06 0.69
CA SER A 220 14.91 -9.90 0.07
C SER A 220 14.76 -10.07 -1.45
N SER A 221 13.60 -9.74 -2.01
CA SER A 221 13.25 -9.95 -3.42
C SER A 221 12.84 -8.68 -4.16
N THR A 222 12.78 -7.54 -3.46
CA THR A 222 12.37 -6.24 -4.02
C THR A 222 13.28 -5.12 -3.54
N ASP A 223 13.33 -4.03 -4.30
CA ASP A 223 14.14 -2.85 -3.98
C ASP A 223 13.49 -2.01 -2.90
N ILE A 224 12.18 -1.78 -3.03
CA ILE A 224 11.37 -0.94 -2.14
C ILE A 224 10.22 -1.77 -1.57
N VAL A 225 9.98 -1.66 -0.26
CA VAL A 225 8.83 -2.30 0.41
C VAL A 225 7.91 -1.24 0.99
N ILE A 226 6.65 -1.25 0.54
CA ILE A 226 5.58 -0.37 1.01
C ILE A 226 4.61 -1.20 1.86
N VAL A 227 4.45 -0.81 3.11
CA VAL A 227 3.54 -1.45 4.05
C VAL A 227 2.34 -0.54 4.29
N MET A 228 1.15 -1.10 4.17
CA MET A 228 -0.08 -0.44 4.58
C MET A 228 -0.72 -1.18 5.74
N PHE A 229 -1.40 -0.46 6.62
CA PHE A 229 -2.18 -1.08 7.67
C PHE A 229 -3.48 -0.33 7.94
N HIS A 230 -4.52 -1.07 8.32
CA HIS A 230 -5.78 -0.53 8.80
C HIS A 230 -5.97 -0.96 10.27
N GLY A 231 -5.75 -0.04 11.20
CA GLY A 231 -5.75 -0.33 12.63
C GLY A 231 -5.86 0.93 13.48
N GLY A 232 -5.99 0.74 14.79
CA GLY A 232 -6.27 1.79 15.76
C GLY A 232 -7.76 2.01 16.00
N ALA A 233 -8.10 2.73 17.04
CA ALA A 233 -9.48 3.09 17.37
C ALA A 233 -10.00 4.20 16.45
N GLU A 234 -11.31 4.17 16.17
CA GLU A 234 -11.94 5.01 15.14
C GLU A 234 -12.65 6.24 15.70
N GLY A 235 -12.72 7.29 14.87
CA GLY A 235 -13.57 8.45 15.04
C GLY A 235 -12.91 9.68 15.68
N ASN A 236 -13.70 10.74 15.81
CA ASN A 236 -13.27 11.98 16.46
C ASN A 236 -12.81 11.72 17.90
N GLY A 237 -11.67 12.29 18.30
CA GLY A 237 -11.02 12.04 19.58
C GLY A 237 -10.03 10.87 19.56
N LYS A 238 -9.78 10.27 18.37
CA LYS A 238 -8.79 9.21 18.16
C LYS A 238 -7.60 9.64 17.27
N GLU A 239 -7.39 10.94 17.18
CA GLU A 239 -6.31 11.53 16.38
C GLU A 239 -4.92 11.27 16.96
N HIS A 240 -4.85 11.10 18.29
CA HIS A 240 -3.56 10.93 18.96
C HIS A 240 -3.01 9.50 18.88
N ILE A 241 -1.70 9.40 18.74
CA ILE A 241 -0.96 8.12 18.77
C ILE A 241 -0.75 7.71 20.20
N THR A 242 -1.46 6.66 20.65
CA THR A 242 -1.50 6.25 22.07
C THR A 242 -0.26 5.47 22.52
N ARG A 243 0.53 4.93 21.58
CA ARG A 243 1.66 4.01 21.84
C ARG A 243 1.27 2.74 22.62
N LYS A 244 -0.02 2.45 22.70
CA LYS A 244 -0.61 1.30 23.40
C LYS A 244 -1.52 0.53 22.45
N THR A 245 -1.93 -0.66 22.86
CA THR A 245 -3.00 -1.38 22.16
C THR A 245 -4.29 -0.57 22.27
N GLU A 246 -4.91 -0.33 21.12
CA GLU A 246 -6.16 0.40 21.00
C GLU A 246 -7.33 -0.58 20.86
N MET A 247 -8.39 -0.32 21.61
CA MET A 247 -9.62 -1.11 21.56
C MET A 247 -10.75 -0.28 20.94
N PHE A 248 -11.57 -0.92 20.10
CA PHE A 248 -12.74 -0.30 19.51
C PHE A 248 -13.88 -1.32 19.42
N PHE A 249 -15.04 -1.03 20.05
CA PHE A 249 -16.17 -1.95 20.17
C PHE A 249 -15.80 -3.36 20.63
N GLY A 250 -14.85 -3.49 21.56
CA GLY A 250 -14.36 -4.78 22.06
C GLY A 250 -13.33 -5.47 21.17
N GLU A 251 -13.04 -4.96 19.97
CA GLU A 251 -12.01 -5.48 19.08
C GLU A 251 -10.63 -4.91 19.43
N ASN A 252 -9.61 -5.77 19.40
CA ASN A 252 -8.21 -5.36 19.50
C ASN A 252 -7.76 -4.78 18.15
N ARG A 253 -7.70 -3.43 18.06
CA ARG A 253 -7.31 -2.71 16.84
C ARG A 253 -5.80 -2.48 16.73
N GLY A 254 -5.02 -3.09 17.61
CA GLY A 254 -3.57 -3.13 17.58
C GLY A 254 -2.88 -1.97 18.28
N ASN A 255 -1.57 -2.13 18.46
CA ASN A 255 -0.66 -1.03 18.81
C ASN A 255 0.03 -0.56 17.52
N VAL A 256 -0.60 0.40 16.85
CA VAL A 256 -0.16 0.87 15.53
C VAL A 256 1.22 1.53 15.56
N PHE A 257 1.60 2.14 16.69
CA PHE A 257 2.94 2.72 16.88
C PHE A 257 4.02 1.62 16.90
N LYS A 258 3.80 0.59 17.72
CA LYS A 258 4.72 -0.55 17.80
C LYS A 258 4.80 -1.30 16.46
N PHE A 259 3.65 -1.50 15.81
CA PHE A 259 3.57 -2.17 14.52
C PHE A 259 4.38 -1.44 13.44
N ALA A 260 4.15 -0.12 13.28
CA ALA A 260 4.80 0.65 12.24
C ALA A 260 6.34 0.65 12.37
N ARG A 261 6.85 0.82 13.61
CA ARG A 261 8.30 0.77 13.86
C ARG A 261 8.86 -0.64 13.64
N MET A 262 8.16 -1.69 14.08
CA MET A 262 8.54 -3.08 13.80
C MET A 262 8.59 -3.35 12.29
N ALA A 263 7.64 -2.83 11.51
CA ALA A 263 7.62 -2.99 10.06
C ALA A 263 8.86 -2.36 9.40
N VAL A 264 9.28 -1.15 9.85
CA VAL A 264 10.53 -0.53 9.42
C VAL A 264 11.73 -1.39 9.81
N ASP A 265 11.77 -1.91 11.05
CA ASP A 265 12.85 -2.77 11.54
C ASP A 265 12.94 -4.10 10.76
N ALA A 266 11.82 -4.56 10.20
CA ALA A 266 11.75 -5.73 9.33
C ALA A 266 12.15 -5.45 7.88
N GLY A 267 12.30 -4.17 7.47
CA GLY A 267 12.76 -3.80 6.13
C GLY A 267 11.77 -2.99 5.29
N ALA A 268 10.66 -2.52 5.86
CA ALA A 268 9.75 -1.64 5.15
C ALA A 268 10.36 -0.24 4.94
N ASP A 269 10.14 0.34 3.77
CA ASP A 269 10.68 1.64 3.37
C ASP A 269 9.67 2.78 3.54
N ILE A 270 8.37 2.50 3.32
CA ILE A 270 7.28 3.44 3.54
C ILE A 270 6.16 2.74 4.30
N ILE A 271 5.63 3.39 5.34
CA ILE A 271 4.48 2.91 6.10
C ILE A 271 3.32 3.90 5.96
N LEU A 272 2.16 3.40 5.55
CA LEU A 272 0.93 4.18 5.40
C LEU A 272 -0.20 3.55 6.23
N GLY A 273 -0.57 4.23 7.31
CA GLY A 273 -1.64 3.81 8.20
C GLY A 273 -3.01 4.37 7.79
N GLN A 274 -4.05 3.57 8.07
CA GLN A 274 -5.47 3.89 7.97
C GLN A 274 -6.22 3.27 9.14
N GLY A 275 -7.55 3.49 9.23
CA GLY A 275 -8.43 2.87 10.21
C GLY A 275 -9.07 3.84 11.20
N PRO A 276 -8.36 4.82 11.77
CA PRO A 276 -8.96 5.78 12.68
C PRO A 276 -10.01 6.70 12.07
N HIS A 277 -10.11 6.78 10.73
CA HIS A 277 -10.99 7.69 9.98
C HIS A 277 -10.79 9.17 10.33
N VAL A 278 -9.67 9.49 10.94
CA VAL A 278 -9.14 10.81 11.24
C VAL A 278 -7.65 10.83 10.98
N THR A 279 -7.12 11.98 10.58
CA THR A 279 -5.69 12.16 10.36
C THR A 279 -4.92 12.02 11.66
N ARG A 280 -3.79 11.32 11.65
CA ARG A 280 -2.82 11.22 12.75
C ARG A 280 -1.47 11.83 12.37
N GLY A 281 -0.57 11.93 13.35
CA GLY A 281 0.79 12.38 13.14
C GLY A 281 1.60 11.50 12.18
N ILE A 282 2.77 12.03 11.78
CA ILE A 282 3.75 11.36 10.92
C ILE A 282 5.11 11.28 11.61
N GLU A 283 5.95 10.36 11.20
CA GLU A 283 7.27 10.14 11.79
C GLU A 283 8.32 9.79 10.72
N LEU A 284 9.57 10.18 10.95
CA LEU A 284 10.74 9.63 10.28
C LEU A 284 11.48 8.71 11.27
N TYR A 285 11.33 7.41 11.09
CA TYR A 285 12.01 6.42 11.91
C TYR A 285 13.05 5.68 11.09
N LYS A 286 14.31 5.68 11.53
CA LYS A 286 15.45 5.08 10.79
C LYS A 286 15.48 5.49 9.30
N ASN A 287 15.25 6.76 9.05
CA ASN A 287 15.20 7.34 7.71
C ASN A 287 14.05 6.81 6.80
N ARG A 288 13.00 6.22 7.37
CA ARG A 288 11.80 5.72 6.69
C ARG A 288 10.58 6.53 7.12
N PHE A 289 9.74 6.87 6.14
CA PHE A 289 8.52 7.65 6.37
C PHE A 289 7.41 6.77 6.95
N ILE A 290 6.76 7.25 8.00
CA ILE A 290 5.59 6.63 8.62
C ILE A 290 4.45 7.66 8.69
N SER A 291 3.28 7.32 8.14
CA SER A 291 1.99 7.95 8.44
C SER A 291 1.16 7.01 9.32
N TYR A 292 0.68 7.50 10.46
CA TYR A 292 -0.11 6.67 11.38
C TYR A 292 -1.60 6.61 11.07
N SER A 293 -2.12 7.56 10.30
CA SER A 293 -3.44 7.51 9.65
C SER A 293 -3.58 8.65 8.66
N ALA A 294 -3.99 8.33 7.44
CA ALA A 294 -4.33 9.31 6.42
C ALA A 294 -5.82 9.69 6.41
N GLY A 295 -6.62 9.18 7.36
CA GLY A 295 -8.05 9.52 7.49
C GLY A 295 -8.91 9.11 6.31
N ASN A 296 -10.11 9.70 6.20
CA ASN A 296 -11.03 9.48 5.09
C ASN A 296 -10.62 10.30 3.87
N PHE A 297 -10.13 9.65 2.83
CA PHE A 297 -9.71 10.35 1.60
C PHE A 297 -10.90 10.58 0.65
N ALA A 298 -11.55 9.52 0.18
CA ALA A 298 -12.65 9.58 -0.76
C ALA A 298 -13.79 8.65 -0.32
N THR A 299 -14.56 9.07 0.68
CA THR A 299 -15.60 8.26 1.28
C THR A 299 -16.99 8.88 1.06
N TYR A 300 -17.87 8.16 0.34
CA TYR A 300 -19.18 8.63 -0.03
C TYR A 300 -20.29 7.86 0.69
N GLY A 301 -21.37 8.57 1.07
CA GLY A 301 -22.59 7.93 1.60
C GLY A 301 -22.63 7.87 3.12
N LYS A 302 -22.39 6.70 3.73
CA LYS A 302 -22.58 6.48 5.17
C LYS A 302 -21.45 6.97 6.07
N PHE A 303 -20.30 7.36 5.54
CA PHE A 303 -19.19 7.82 6.37
C PHE A 303 -19.53 9.10 7.15
N ASN A 304 -18.99 9.20 8.35
CA ASN A 304 -19.03 10.43 9.12
C ASN A 304 -17.94 11.38 8.62
N LEU A 305 -18.35 12.52 8.05
CA LEU A 305 -17.45 13.55 7.54
C LEU A 305 -17.50 14.83 8.37
N LYS A 306 -18.00 14.77 9.61
CA LYS A 306 -18.05 15.93 10.51
C LYS A 306 -16.69 16.16 11.20
N GLY A 307 -16.28 17.42 11.28
CA GLY A 307 -15.06 17.81 11.99
C GLY A 307 -13.82 17.18 11.36
N LYS A 308 -12.97 16.56 12.17
CA LYS A 308 -11.69 15.98 11.76
C LYS A 308 -11.83 14.77 10.83
N SER A 309 -12.97 14.09 10.84
CA SER A 309 -13.24 12.98 9.90
C SER A 309 -13.51 13.43 8.47
N GLY A 310 -13.69 14.74 8.23
CA GLY A 310 -13.91 15.32 6.90
C GLY A 310 -12.64 15.88 6.25
N ILE A 311 -11.50 15.79 6.90
CA ILE A 311 -10.19 16.26 6.37
C ILE A 311 -9.23 15.08 6.22
N ALA A 312 -8.40 15.15 5.17
CA ALA A 312 -7.37 14.14 4.93
C ALA A 312 -6.14 14.76 4.26
N PRO A 313 -4.95 14.18 4.45
CA PRO A 313 -3.78 14.46 3.62
C PRO A 313 -3.77 13.57 2.39
N ILE A 314 -3.28 14.07 1.26
CA ILE A 314 -2.60 13.28 0.25
C ILE A 314 -1.11 13.42 0.58
N PHE A 315 -0.44 12.32 0.87
CA PHE A 315 1.00 12.32 1.09
C PHE A 315 1.72 12.08 -0.23
N LYS A 316 2.52 13.03 -0.69
CA LYS A 316 3.45 12.86 -1.81
C LYS A 316 4.85 12.73 -1.24
N ILE A 317 5.41 11.51 -1.25
CA ILE A 317 6.65 11.17 -0.58
C ILE A 317 7.71 10.83 -1.61
N THR A 318 8.86 11.48 -1.53
CA THR A 318 10.03 11.18 -2.36
C THR A 318 11.07 10.43 -1.55
N ILE A 319 11.49 9.28 -2.07
CA ILE A 319 12.55 8.43 -1.54
C ILE A 319 13.66 8.22 -2.57
N ASP A 320 14.83 7.76 -2.14
CA ASP A 320 15.85 7.23 -3.04
C ASP A 320 15.62 5.75 -3.39
N SER A 321 16.42 5.18 -4.28
CA SER A 321 16.35 3.78 -4.67
C SER A 321 16.67 2.78 -3.55
N LYS A 322 17.18 3.24 -2.41
CA LYS A 322 17.41 2.46 -1.19
C LYS A 322 16.27 2.62 -0.16
N GLY A 323 15.19 3.32 -0.55
CA GLY A 323 14.02 3.58 0.30
C GLY A 323 14.23 4.68 1.36
N ASN A 324 15.33 5.43 1.31
CA ASN A 324 15.55 6.52 2.27
C ASN A 324 14.67 7.71 1.91
N PHE A 325 13.98 8.24 2.90
CA PHE A 325 13.20 9.47 2.74
C PHE A 325 14.10 10.63 2.30
N ILE A 326 13.70 11.36 1.28
CA ILE A 326 14.37 12.58 0.79
C ILE A 326 13.59 13.80 1.25
N GLU A 327 12.34 13.90 0.82
CA GLU A 327 11.42 14.98 1.11
C GLU A 327 9.96 14.52 0.89
N GLY A 328 9.01 15.33 1.27
CA GLY A 328 7.60 15.05 0.99
C GLY A 328 6.76 16.31 0.95
N GLU A 329 5.49 16.11 0.62
CA GLU A 329 4.47 17.15 0.60
C GLU A 329 3.14 16.60 1.12
N ILE A 330 2.45 17.39 1.93
CA ILE A 330 1.07 17.16 2.30
C ILE A 330 0.20 18.07 1.41
N ILE A 331 -0.62 17.46 0.56
CA ILE A 331 -1.66 18.15 -0.17
C ILE A 331 -2.95 17.96 0.63
N PRO A 332 -3.46 19.02 1.27
CA PRO A 332 -4.61 18.90 2.16
C PRO A 332 -5.89 18.81 1.35
N VAL A 333 -6.73 17.83 1.67
CA VAL A 333 -8.06 17.69 1.08
C VAL A 333 -9.14 17.65 2.14
N LYS A 334 -10.37 17.97 1.74
CA LYS A 334 -11.55 17.86 2.59
C LYS A 334 -12.73 17.32 1.83
N GLN A 335 -13.64 16.72 2.57
CA GLN A 335 -14.95 16.26 2.15
C GLN A 335 -16.01 16.84 3.08
N THR A 336 -17.19 17.12 2.54
CA THR A 336 -18.36 17.51 3.33
C THR A 336 -19.56 16.68 2.89
N LYS A 337 -20.43 16.33 3.83
CA LYS A 337 -21.62 15.54 3.52
C LYS A 337 -22.47 16.24 2.46
N GLY A 338 -22.76 15.53 1.38
CA GLY A 338 -23.58 16.04 0.27
C GLY A 338 -22.80 16.76 -0.83
N THR A 339 -21.46 16.88 -0.70
CA THR A 339 -20.57 17.32 -1.78
C THR A 339 -20.00 16.13 -2.53
N PHE A 340 -19.51 16.39 -3.74
CA PHE A 340 -18.86 15.38 -4.57
C PHE A 340 -17.37 15.33 -4.20
N GLY A 341 -16.92 14.18 -3.70
CA GLY A 341 -15.52 13.79 -3.53
C GLY A 341 -14.62 14.65 -2.64
N PRO A 342 -13.35 14.27 -2.49
CA PRO A 342 -12.34 15.12 -1.89
C PRO A 342 -11.94 16.25 -2.83
N PHE A 343 -11.80 17.47 -2.30
CA PHE A 343 -11.27 18.63 -3.00
C PHE A 343 -10.16 19.29 -2.17
N VAL A 344 -9.23 19.97 -2.83
CA VAL A 344 -8.11 20.64 -2.16
C VAL A 344 -8.65 21.64 -1.14
N ASP A 345 -8.15 21.57 0.09
CA ASP A 345 -8.54 22.45 1.18
C ASP A 345 -7.62 23.68 1.26
N GLU A 346 -8.06 24.80 0.73
CA GLU A 346 -7.32 26.08 0.78
C GLU A 346 -7.02 26.53 2.21
N ASN A 347 -7.82 26.13 3.19
CA ASN A 347 -7.58 26.43 4.60
C ASN A 347 -6.45 25.57 5.20
N ARG A 348 -5.95 24.57 4.45
CA ARG A 348 -4.84 23.70 4.87
C ARG A 348 -5.08 23.00 6.21
N THR A 349 -6.31 22.59 6.47
CA THR A 349 -6.71 22.08 7.79
C THR A 349 -5.96 20.80 8.17
N ALA A 350 -5.77 19.87 7.23
CA ALA A 350 -5.02 18.63 7.48
C ALA A 350 -3.54 18.90 7.79
N ILE A 351 -2.91 19.93 7.16
CA ILE A 351 -1.53 20.32 7.46
C ILE A 351 -1.41 20.83 8.89
N LYS A 352 -2.29 21.77 9.27
CA LYS A 352 -2.33 22.34 10.64
C LYS A 352 -2.55 21.25 11.69
N GLU A 353 -3.44 20.29 11.41
CA GLU A 353 -3.71 19.17 12.28
C GLU A 353 -2.46 18.30 12.46
N ILE A 354 -1.77 17.90 11.37
CA ILE A 354 -0.54 17.09 11.43
C ILE A 354 0.56 17.81 12.20
N ILE A 355 0.77 19.11 11.98
CA ILE A 355 1.75 19.93 12.73
C ILE A 355 1.45 19.86 14.23
N SER A 356 0.18 20.06 14.61
CA SER A 356 -0.27 20.01 16.01
C SER A 356 -0.06 18.63 16.63
N LEU A 357 -0.47 17.57 15.93
CA LEU A 357 -0.33 16.19 16.38
C LEU A 357 1.13 15.76 16.49
N ASN A 358 1.99 16.14 15.53
CA ASN A 358 3.42 15.86 15.63
C ASN A 358 4.05 16.49 16.87
N LYS A 359 3.61 17.71 17.24
CA LYS A 359 4.13 18.38 18.44
C LYS A 359 3.65 17.71 19.73
N SER A 360 2.38 17.26 19.77
CA SER A 360 1.80 16.65 20.98
C SER A 360 2.23 15.19 21.18
N ASP A 361 2.28 14.40 20.10
CA ASP A 361 2.47 12.95 20.20
C ASP A 361 3.95 12.54 20.17
N PHE A 362 4.84 13.46 19.74
CA PHE A 362 6.29 13.27 19.69
C PHE A 362 7.02 14.42 20.40
N PRO A 363 6.89 14.56 21.73
CA PRO A 363 7.60 15.61 22.49
C PRO A 363 9.12 15.48 22.39
N GLU A 364 9.62 14.27 22.11
CA GLU A 364 11.04 13.97 21.82
C GLU A 364 11.46 14.35 20.38
N GLY A 365 10.51 14.71 19.52
CA GLY A 365 10.70 14.93 18.10
C GLY A 365 10.39 13.68 17.27
N ASN A 366 9.87 13.89 16.06
CA ASN A 366 9.50 12.85 15.10
C ASN A 366 10.43 12.75 13.90
N GLY A 367 11.59 13.45 13.92
CA GLY A 367 12.57 13.47 12.83
C GLY A 367 12.17 14.28 11.59
N LEU A 368 10.97 14.89 11.58
CA LEU A 368 10.42 15.65 10.45
C LEU A 368 10.07 17.09 10.85
N SER A 369 10.25 18.01 9.90
CA SER A 369 9.64 19.34 9.91
C SER A 369 8.55 19.39 8.85
N VAL A 370 7.41 19.97 9.18
CA VAL A 370 6.31 20.25 8.26
C VAL A 370 6.09 21.76 8.25
N SER A 371 6.20 22.38 7.07
CA SER A 371 5.93 23.81 6.90
C SER A 371 4.43 24.07 6.72
N GLU A 372 4.02 25.32 6.88
CA GLU A 372 2.61 25.74 6.74
C GLU A 372 2.05 25.54 5.33
N ASP A 373 2.93 25.45 4.30
CA ASP A 373 2.57 25.10 2.92
C ASP A 373 2.62 23.60 2.65
N GLY A 374 2.86 22.76 3.66
CA GLY A 374 2.79 21.30 3.60
C GLY A 374 4.07 20.60 3.19
N LYS A 375 5.20 21.30 2.99
CA LYS A 375 6.47 20.63 2.67
C LYS A 375 7.00 19.88 3.89
N ILE A 376 7.44 18.63 3.65
CA ILE A 376 8.00 17.75 4.67
C ILE A 376 9.51 17.61 4.41
N LYS A 377 10.32 17.90 5.42
CA LYS A 377 11.78 17.78 5.36
C LYS A 377 12.31 17.07 6.60
N LYS A 378 13.50 16.48 6.50
CA LYS A 378 14.24 15.98 7.67
C LYS A 378 14.59 17.16 8.59
N LYS A 379 14.56 16.92 9.90
CA LYS A 379 15.10 17.85 10.90
C LYS A 379 16.60 17.68 11.05
#